data_b6a7e48399aa282d97c93a5b752e5091
#
_entry.id   b6a7e48399aa282d97c93a5b752e5091
#
_cell.length_a   1.000
_cell.length_b   1.000
_cell.length_c   1.000
_cell.angle_alpha   90.00
_cell.angle_beta   90.00
_cell.angle_gamma   90.00
#
_symmetry.space_group_name_H-M   'P 1'
#
loop_
_entity.id
_entity.type
_entity.pdbx_description
1 polymer ?
#
loop_
_entity_poly.entity_id
_entity_poly.type
_entity_poly.pdbx_seq_one_letter_code
_entity_poly.pdbx_strand_id
1 'polypeptide(L)'
;ETDEQWYRLGSIVGRCHLIGRRREAPHRRVCSPQEWTAPFVTELLDEELVHPDLAGRFRDLTGETLGLIEAHFAGVPFHRIHGDCHRGNLLDRPDEGLMVIDFDDMMSGPAVQDIWLLLPGHAADCGRELTMLLEGYETFLELPRQSLRLIEPLRFMRIVHFLAWRARQRHDHWFRREFPDWGTKQFWIREVEDLEMQAEIVRSELSGR
;
A
#
# COMPACT_ATOMS: atom_id res chain seq x y z
N GLU A 1 9.64 -17.93 4.07
CA GLU A 1 8.67 -18.38 5.08
C GLU A 1 8.03 -19.70 4.66
N THR A 2 7.56 -20.49 5.65
CA THR A 2 6.80 -21.73 5.47
C THR A 2 5.31 -21.43 5.30
N ASP A 3 4.53 -22.41 4.81
CA ASP A 3 3.07 -22.29 4.72
C ASP A 3 2.43 -21.97 6.07
N GLU A 4 2.92 -22.61 7.14
CA GLU A 4 2.47 -22.37 8.51
C GLU A 4 2.73 -20.91 8.95
N GLN A 5 3.87 -20.32 8.58
CA GLN A 5 4.16 -18.92 8.90
C GLN A 5 3.23 -17.97 8.13
N TRP A 6 2.98 -18.23 6.85
CA TRP A 6 2.03 -17.44 6.06
C TRP A 6 0.60 -17.51 6.62
N TYR A 7 0.15 -18.71 6.97
CA TYR A 7 -1.13 -18.90 7.62
C TYR A 7 -1.24 -18.11 8.95
N ARG A 8 -0.20 -18.15 9.79
CA ARG A 8 -0.17 -17.39 11.06
C ARG A 8 -0.20 -15.88 10.83
N LEU A 9 0.50 -15.39 9.80
CA LEU A 9 0.43 -13.97 9.40
C LEU A 9 -0.99 -13.58 9.02
N GLY A 10 -1.65 -14.36 8.20
CA GLY A 10 -3.07 -14.15 7.86
C GLY A 10 -3.98 -14.14 9.08
N SER A 11 -3.79 -15.11 9.99
CA SER A 11 -4.58 -15.22 11.21
C SER A 11 -4.45 -13.99 12.11
N ILE A 12 -3.25 -13.43 12.28
CA ILE A 12 -3.07 -12.25 13.13
C ILE A 12 -3.73 -11.01 12.51
N VAL A 13 -3.61 -10.83 11.19
CA VAL A 13 -4.29 -9.73 10.47
C VAL A 13 -5.81 -9.89 10.58
N GLY A 14 -6.35 -11.09 10.38
CA GLY A 14 -7.77 -11.38 10.53
C GLY A 14 -8.29 -11.04 11.93
N ARG A 15 -7.54 -11.35 12.97
CA ARG A 15 -7.87 -10.98 14.37
C ARG A 15 -7.87 -9.47 14.58
N CYS A 16 -6.87 -8.76 14.05
CA CYS A 16 -6.80 -7.30 14.12
C CYS A 16 -8.02 -6.67 13.44
N HIS A 17 -8.38 -7.14 12.26
CA HIS A 17 -9.53 -6.63 11.51
C HIS A 17 -10.88 -6.97 12.17
N LEU A 18 -11.03 -8.16 12.77
CA LEU A 18 -12.21 -8.50 13.55
C LEU A 18 -12.47 -7.51 14.69
N ILE A 19 -11.42 -7.05 15.35
CA ILE A 19 -11.49 -5.98 16.36
C ILE A 19 -11.72 -4.63 15.70
N GLY A 20 -11.03 -4.37 14.59
CA GLY A 20 -11.13 -3.13 13.81
C GLY A 20 -12.55 -2.81 13.34
N ARG A 21 -13.32 -3.85 12.95
CA ARG A 21 -14.73 -3.72 12.52
C ARG A 21 -15.71 -3.32 13.62
N ARG A 22 -15.33 -3.44 14.90
CA ARG A 22 -16.24 -3.15 16.02
C ARG A 22 -16.51 -1.67 16.23
N ARG A 23 -15.61 -0.80 15.75
CA ARG A 23 -15.74 0.65 15.92
C ARG A 23 -15.15 1.35 14.70
N GLU A 24 -15.82 2.37 14.24
CA GLU A 24 -15.31 3.27 13.22
C GLU A 24 -14.13 4.11 13.75
N ALA A 25 -13.37 4.69 12.84
CA ALA A 25 -12.28 5.60 13.13
C ALA A 25 -12.49 6.94 12.37
N PRO A 26 -13.51 7.73 12.74
CA PRO A 26 -13.96 8.90 11.96
C PRO A 26 -12.92 10.03 11.84
N HIS A 27 -11.89 10.00 12.68
CA HIS A 27 -10.81 10.99 12.68
C HIS A 27 -9.52 10.47 12.03
N ARG A 28 -9.55 9.26 11.50
CA ARG A 28 -8.42 8.66 10.77
C ARG A 28 -8.61 8.83 9.27
N ARG A 29 -7.50 8.79 8.53
CA ARG A 29 -7.51 8.84 7.07
C ARG A 29 -8.31 7.70 6.48
N VAL A 30 -8.80 7.91 5.26
CA VAL A 30 -9.47 6.89 4.46
C VAL A 30 -8.52 6.45 3.36
N CYS A 31 -8.27 5.15 3.26
CA CYS A 31 -7.42 4.55 2.25
C CYS A 31 -8.18 4.50 0.90
N SER A 32 -8.23 5.64 0.23
CA SER A 32 -8.81 5.77 -1.11
C SER A 32 -7.89 6.59 -2.03
N PRO A 33 -8.01 6.47 -3.35
CA PRO A 33 -7.23 7.29 -4.28
C PRO A 33 -7.36 8.78 -4.00
N GLN A 34 -8.57 9.27 -3.74
CA GLN A 34 -8.85 10.70 -3.55
C GLN A 34 -8.46 11.23 -2.17
N GLU A 35 -8.74 10.48 -1.09
CA GLU A 35 -8.52 10.99 0.26
C GLU A 35 -7.10 10.70 0.78
N TRP A 36 -6.44 9.68 0.24
CA TRP A 36 -5.11 9.28 0.70
C TRP A 36 -4.01 9.64 -0.29
N THR A 37 -4.15 9.33 -1.59
CA THR A 37 -3.05 9.43 -2.55
C THR A 37 -3.02 10.75 -3.30
N ALA A 38 -4.16 11.27 -3.77
CA ALA A 38 -4.22 12.52 -4.52
C ALA A 38 -3.61 13.71 -3.76
N PRO A 39 -3.78 13.86 -2.42
CA PRO A 39 -3.10 14.90 -1.66
C PRO A 39 -1.57 14.82 -1.73
N PHE A 40 -0.99 13.60 -1.79
CA PHE A 40 0.46 13.44 -1.92
C PHE A 40 0.96 13.81 -3.33
N VAL A 41 0.18 13.51 -4.37
CA VAL A 41 0.50 13.97 -5.73
C VAL A 41 0.52 15.49 -5.77
N THR A 42 -0.50 16.13 -5.19
CA THR A 42 -0.60 17.58 -5.10
C THR A 42 0.60 18.17 -4.35
N GLU A 43 0.93 17.63 -3.17
CA GLU A 43 2.10 18.07 -2.38
C GLU A 43 3.41 17.98 -3.18
N LEU A 44 3.66 16.85 -3.86
CA LEU A 44 4.87 16.65 -4.65
C LEU A 44 5.00 17.63 -5.81
N LEU A 45 3.89 18.01 -6.42
CA LEU A 45 3.85 18.95 -7.55
C LEU A 45 3.89 20.42 -7.09
N ASP A 46 3.09 20.79 -6.09
CA ASP A 46 2.95 22.17 -5.63
C ASP A 46 4.20 22.66 -4.89
N GLU A 47 4.90 21.76 -4.19
CA GLU A 47 6.20 22.06 -3.58
C GLU A 47 7.38 21.93 -4.55
N GLU A 48 7.12 21.74 -5.84
CA GLU A 48 8.14 21.59 -6.90
C GLU A 48 9.19 20.51 -6.60
N LEU A 49 8.76 19.41 -5.95
CA LEU A 49 9.65 18.32 -5.53
C LEU A 49 9.97 17.37 -6.67
N VAL A 50 9.06 17.24 -7.63
CA VAL A 50 9.30 16.51 -8.88
C VAL A 50 10.18 17.34 -9.80
N HIS A 51 11.20 16.71 -10.42
CA HIS A 51 12.07 17.41 -11.37
C HIS A 51 11.24 18.08 -12.48
N PRO A 52 11.47 19.36 -12.84
CA PRO A 52 10.62 20.12 -13.77
C PRO A 52 10.38 19.43 -15.11
N ASP A 53 11.38 18.77 -15.68
CA ASP A 53 11.28 18.05 -16.95
C ASP A 53 10.33 16.83 -16.89
N LEU A 54 10.00 16.36 -15.69
CA LEU A 54 9.19 15.16 -15.47
C LEU A 54 7.84 15.48 -14.78
N ALA A 55 7.66 16.70 -14.29
CA ALA A 55 6.46 17.08 -13.54
C ALA A 55 5.16 16.91 -14.35
N GLY A 56 5.17 17.24 -15.65
CA GLY A 56 4.03 16.98 -16.55
C GLY A 56 3.71 15.50 -16.66
N ARG A 57 4.73 14.68 -16.99
CA ARG A 57 4.59 13.23 -17.13
C ARG A 57 4.10 12.57 -15.82
N PHE A 58 4.66 12.97 -14.68
CA PHE A 58 4.22 12.49 -13.36
C PHE A 58 2.76 12.84 -13.07
N ARG A 59 2.35 14.09 -13.35
CA ARG A 59 0.95 14.56 -13.17
C ARG A 59 -0.04 13.75 -14.00
N ASP A 60 0.24 13.60 -15.30
CA ASP A 60 -0.65 12.91 -16.22
C ASP A 60 -0.77 11.43 -15.84
N LEU A 61 0.36 10.75 -15.60
CA LEU A 61 0.42 9.35 -15.18
C LEU A 61 -0.37 9.10 -13.89
N THR A 62 -0.12 9.90 -12.86
CA THR A 62 -0.78 9.71 -11.56
C THR A 62 -2.27 10.05 -11.65
N GLY A 63 -2.64 11.12 -12.36
CA GLY A 63 -4.03 11.51 -12.53
C GLY A 63 -4.85 10.45 -13.28
N GLU A 64 -4.36 9.96 -14.42
CA GLU A 64 -5.01 8.90 -15.18
C GLU A 64 -5.14 7.60 -14.38
N THR A 65 -4.06 7.18 -13.71
CA THR A 65 -4.05 5.93 -12.97
C THR A 65 -4.96 5.99 -11.74
N LEU A 66 -4.95 7.08 -10.97
CA LEU A 66 -5.84 7.25 -9.82
C LEU A 66 -7.31 7.33 -10.25
N GLY A 67 -7.62 7.98 -11.40
CA GLY A 67 -8.96 7.99 -11.96
C GLY A 67 -9.45 6.59 -12.34
N LEU A 68 -8.59 5.75 -12.91
CA LEU A 68 -8.91 4.36 -13.22
C LEU A 68 -9.15 3.54 -11.93
N ILE A 69 -8.30 3.69 -10.94
CA ILE A 69 -8.37 2.96 -9.67
C ILE A 69 -9.64 3.28 -8.89
N GLU A 70 -10.06 4.55 -8.85
CA GLU A 70 -11.20 5.03 -8.04
C GLU A 70 -12.47 4.21 -8.27
N ALA A 71 -12.79 3.91 -9.53
CA ALA A 71 -14.00 3.15 -9.89
C ALA A 71 -14.01 1.74 -9.25
N HIS A 72 -12.85 1.17 -8.94
CA HIS A 72 -12.70 -0.18 -8.40
C HIS A 72 -12.79 -0.25 -6.88
N PHE A 73 -12.77 0.88 -6.19
CA PHE A 73 -13.04 0.97 -4.75
C PHE A 73 -14.54 0.94 -4.43
N ALA A 74 -15.40 1.21 -5.43
CA ALA A 74 -16.85 1.22 -5.24
C ALA A 74 -17.37 -0.16 -4.76
N GLY A 75 -18.11 -0.14 -3.65
CA GLY A 75 -18.70 -1.34 -3.06
C GLY A 75 -17.73 -2.25 -2.28
N VAL A 76 -16.46 -1.86 -2.17
CA VAL A 76 -15.50 -2.58 -1.31
C VAL A 76 -15.73 -2.18 0.14
N PRO A 77 -15.91 -3.14 1.08
CA PRO A 77 -16.12 -2.81 2.48
C PRO A 77 -14.87 -2.19 3.10
N PHE A 78 -15.06 -1.08 3.81
CA PHE A 78 -14.03 -0.43 4.61
C PHE A 78 -14.26 -0.69 6.09
N HIS A 79 -13.18 -0.84 6.81
CA HIS A 79 -13.15 -0.87 8.26
C HIS A 79 -11.78 -0.36 8.74
N ARG A 80 -11.60 -0.31 10.04
CA ARG A 80 -10.33 0.11 10.63
C ARG A 80 -9.29 -0.99 10.40
N ILE A 81 -8.22 -0.64 9.69
CA ILE A 81 -7.09 -1.48 9.34
C ILE A 81 -5.81 -0.92 9.97
N HIS A 82 -4.73 -1.70 9.97
CA HIS A 82 -3.42 -1.26 10.40
C HIS A 82 -2.87 -0.14 9.48
N GLY A 83 -3.03 -0.32 8.16
CA GLY A 83 -2.65 0.65 7.13
C GLY A 83 -1.21 0.53 6.67
N ASP A 84 -0.29 0.10 7.54
CA ASP A 84 1.13 -0.12 7.25
C ASP A 84 1.62 -1.49 7.74
N CYS A 85 0.83 -2.54 7.52
CA CYS A 85 1.09 -3.90 7.97
C CYS A 85 2.17 -4.61 7.12
N HIS A 86 3.36 -4.04 7.06
CA HIS A 86 4.50 -4.69 6.39
C HIS A 86 5.31 -5.56 7.37
N ARG A 87 6.22 -6.39 6.84
CA ARG A 87 7.02 -7.34 7.65
C ARG A 87 7.86 -6.67 8.74
N GLY A 88 8.32 -5.43 8.54
CA GLY A 88 9.06 -4.67 9.55
C GLY A 88 8.24 -4.33 10.79
N ASN A 89 6.89 -4.36 10.68
CA ASN A 89 5.97 -4.12 11.79
C ASN A 89 5.45 -5.42 12.42
N LEU A 90 6.15 -6.53 12.17
CA LEU A 90 5.85 -7.84 12.75
C LEU A 90 7.05 -8.32 13.59
N LEU A 91 6.80 -8.62 14.84
CA LEU A 91 7.78 -9.23 15.74
C LEU A 91 7.45 -10.71 15.89
N ASP A 92 8.41 -11.57 15.56
CA ASP A 92 8.34 -12.99 15.89
C ASP A 92 9.03 -13.22 17.25
N ARG A 93 8.23 -13.61 18.23
CA ARG A 93 8.71 -13.87 19.60
C ARG A 93 8.67 -15.39 19.84
N PRO A 94 9.82 -16.03 20.10
CA PRO A 94 9.93 -17.48 20.11
C PRO A 94 8.89 -18.21 20.99
N ASP A 95 8.57 -17.64 22.16
CA ASP A 95 7.67 -18.28 23.13
C ASP A 95 6.25 -17.69 23.14
N GLU A 96 6.04 -16.52 22.53
CA GLU A 96 4.78 -15.77 22.60
C GLU A 96 4.08 -15.65 21.23
N GLY A 97 4.80 -15.98 20.16
CA GLY A 97 4.29 -15.91 18.78
C GLY A 97 4.39 -14.53 18.14
N LEU A 98 3.68 -14.35 17.03
CA LEU A 98 3.69 -13.13 16.24
C LEU A 98 2.97 -11.99 16.97
N MET A 99 3.55 -10.79 16.86
CA MET A 99 2.98 -9.56 17.36
C MET A 99 3.03 -8.47 16.27
N VAL A 100 1.93 -7.80 16.04
CA VAL A 100 1.85 -6.60 15.19
C VAL A 100 2.13 -5.38 16.04
N ILE A 101 2.98 -4.48 15.55
CA ILE A 101 3.37 -3.23 16.20
C ILE A 101 3.16 -2.05 15.27
N ASP A 102 3.30 -0.84 15.78
CA ASP A 102 3.26 0.42 15.01
C ASP A 102 1.90 0.71 14.32
N PHE A 103 0.90 0.96 15.14
CA PHE A 103 -0.46 1.30 14.72
C PHE A 103 -0.66 2.80 14.42
N ASP A 104 0.41 3.58 14.27
CA ASP A 104 0.30 5.03 14.08
C ASP A 104 -0.37 5.39 12.76
N ASP A 105 -0.17 4.60 11.71
CA ASP A 105 -0.79 4.74 10.39
C ASP A 105 -2.17 4.05 10.27
N MET A 106 -2.75 3.61 11.39
CA MET A 106 -4.09 3.01 11.38
C MET A 106 -5.11 3.93 10.70
N MET A 107 -5.87 3.37 9.77
CA MET A 107 -6.81 4.12 8.93
C MET A 107 -8.11 3.34 8.67
N SER A 108 -9.07 3.96 8.02
CA SER A 108 -10.22 3.28 7.42
C SER A 108 -9.87 2.82 6.02
N GLY A 109 -10.02 1.55 5.70
CA GLY A 109 -9.64 1.04 4.38
C GLY A 109 -10.11 -0.37 4.10
N PRO A 110 -9.82 -0.87 2.88
CA PRO A 110 -10.11 -2.24 2.50
C PRO A 110 -9.14 -3.21 3.21
N ALA A 111 -9.65 -4.35 3.67
CA ALA A 111 -8.85 -5.37 4.36
C ALA A 111 -7.60 -5.79 3.58
N VAL A 112 -7.70 -5.83 2.27
CA VAL A 112 -6.61 -6.26 1.38
C VAL A 112 -5.37 -5.36 1.46
N GLN A 113 -5.49 -4.11 1.97
CA GLN A 113 -4.34 -3.22 2.19
C GLN A 113 -3.30 -3.88 3.12
N ASP A 114 -3.74 -4.47 4.22
CA ASP A 114 -2.81 -5.11 5.17
C ASP A 114 -2.35 -6.50 4.70
N ILE A 115 -3.09 -7.12 3.78
CA ILE A 115 -2.74 -8.43 3.21
C ILE A 115 -1.59 -8.30 2.21
N TRP A 116 -1.72 -7.39 1.22
CA TRP A 116 -0.75 -7.29 0.15
C TRP A 116 0.63 -6.78 0.63
N LEU A 117 0.67 -5.95 1.67
CA LEU A 117 1.93 -5.45 2.26
C LEU A 117 2.82 -6.56 2.83
N LEU A 118 2.25 -7.74 3.08
CA LEU A 118 3.00 -8.92 3.53
C LEU A 118 3.60 -9.71 2.36
N LEU A 119 3.09 -9.56 1.15
CA LEU A 119 3.54 -10.32 -0.02
C LEU A 119 4.98 -9.92 -0.41
N PRO A 120 5.82 -10.88 -0.83
CA PRO A 120 7.20 -10.61 -1.22
C PRO A 120 7.33 -9.97 -2.60
N GLY A 121 6.28 -9.97 -3.41
CA GLY A 121 6.25 -9.49 -4.79
C GLY A 121 4.86 -9.15 -5.28
N HIS A 122 4.66 -9.13 -6.59
CA HIS A 122 3.36 -8.93 -7.21
C HIS A 122 2.41 -10.08 -6.92
N ALA A 123 1.11 -9.79 -6.85
CA ALA A 123 0.10 -10.80 -6.52
C ALA A 123 0.10 -12.00 -7.48
N ALA A 124 0.36 -11.75 -8.77
CA ALA A 124 0.45 -12.79 -9.79
C ALA A 124 1.57 -13.81 -9.52
N ASP A 125 2.67 -13.39 -8.89
CA ASP A 125 3.83 -14.23 -8.59
C ASP A 125 3.76 -14.89 -7.21
N CYS A 126 2.81 -14.46 -6.37
CA CYS A 126 2.70 -14.84 -4.95
C CYS A 126 1.43 -15.65 -4.65
N GLY A 127 0.96 -16.46 -5.60
CA GLY A 127 -0.31 -17.19 -5.48
C GLY A 127 -0.35 -18.14 -4.28
N ARG A 128 0.77 -18.82 -3.97
CA ARG A 128 0.86 -19.72 -2.80
C ARG A 128 0.81 -18.93 -1.49
N GLU A 129 1.62 -17.91 -1.38
CA GLU A 129 1.70 -17.04 -0.20
C GLU A 129 0.35 -16.37 0.08
N LEU A 130 -0.27 -15.84 -0.96
CA LEU A 130 -1.59 -15.22 -0.87
C LEU A 130 -2.66 -16.23 -0.42
N THR A 131 -2.63 -17.46 -0.95
CA THR A 131 -3.56 -18.52 -0.54
C THR A 131 -3.43 -18.82 0.95
N MET A 132 -2.22 -19.03 1.45
CA MET A 132 -1.97 -19.33 2.86
C MET A 132 -2.35 -18.15 3.78
N LEU A 133 -2.04 -16.92 3.37
CA LEU A 133 -2.48 -15.71 4.08
C LEU A 133 -4.00 -15.64 4.19
N LEU A 134 -4.71 -15.90 3.08
CA LEU A 134 -6.16 -15.86 3.05
C LEU A 134 -6.79 -16.97 3.90
N GLU A 135 -6.26 -18.19 3.84
CA GLU A 135 -6.73 -19.29 4.69
C GLU A 135 -6.60 -18.94 6.19
N GLY A 136 -5.47 -18.36 6.58
CA GLY A 136 -5.27 -17.89 7.94
C GLY A 136 -6.21 -16.73 8.32
N TYR A 137 -6.37 -15.76 7.46
CA TYR A 137 -7.25 -14.60 7.65
C TYR A 137 -8.72 -15.03 7.81
N GLU A 138 -9.16 -15.97 6.97
CA GLU A 138 -10.55 -16.42 6.91
C GLU A 138 -10.98 -17.32 8.08
N THR A 139 -10.05 -17.65 8.99
CA THR A 139 -10.44 -18.21 10.30
C THR A 139 -11.17 -17.21 11.20
N PHE A 140 -11.09 -15.90 10.90
CA PHE A 140 -11.70 -14.84 11.68
C PHE A 140 -12.71 -14.01 10.89
N LEU A 141 -12.43 -13.72 9.62
CA LEU A 141 -13.24 -12.86 8.77
C LEU A 141 -13.15 -13.33 7.31
N GLU A 142 -14.29 -13.42 6.64
CA GLU A 142 -14.32 -13.61 5.20
C GLU A 142 -13.74 -12.39 4.49
N LEU A 143 -12.82 -12.62 3.53
CA LEU A 143 -12.30 -11.56 2.66
C LEU A 143 -13.11 -11.52 1.36
N PRO A 144 -13.73 -10.38 1.02
CA PRO A 144 -14.41 -10.23 -0.26
C PRO A 144 -13.43 -10.44 -1.40
N ARG A 145 -13.57 -11.54 -2.17
CA ARG A 145 -12.62 -11.92 -3.24
C ARG A 145 -12.45 -10.82 -4.29
N GLN A 146 -13.51 -10.05 -4.55
CA GLN A 146 -13.44 -8.90 -5.45
C GLN A 146 -12.44 -7.83 -4.98
N SER A 147 -12.09 -7.76 -3.68
CA SER A 147 -11.12 -6.79 -3.19
C SER A 147 -9.68 -7.14 -3.56
N LEU A 148 -9.40 -8.40 -3.95
CA LEU A 148 -8.05 -8.82 -4.36
C LEU A 148 -7.56 -8.07 -5.61
N ARG A 149 -8.46 -7.63 -6.48
CA ARG A 149 -8.13 -6.76 -7.62
C ARG A 149 -7.53 -5.41 -7.24
N LEU A 150 -7.64 -5.02 -5.96
CA LEU A 150 -7.05 -3.78 -5.46
C LEU A 150 -5.58 -3.92 -5.04
N ILE A 151 -4.98 -5.11 -5.07
CA ILE A 151 -3.58 -5.32 -4.63
C ILE A 151 -2.63 -4.41 -5.42
N GLU A 152 -2.64 -4.49 -6.73
CA GLU A 152 -1.74 -3.70 -7.57
C GLU A 152 -2.11 -2.20 -7.62
N PRO A 153 -3.39 -1.79 -7.63
CA PRO A 153 -3.82 -0.44 -7.31
C PRO A 153 -3.26 0.14 -6.01
N LEU A 154 -3.37 -0.60 -4.92
CA LEU A 154 -2.86 -0.17 -3.61
C LEU A 154 -1.33 -0.08 -3.59
N ARG A 155 -0.63 -0.95 -4.33
CA ARG A 155 0.81 -0.87 -4.54
C ARG A 155 1.20 0.42 -5.26
N PHE A 156 0.49 0.79 -6.33
CA PHE A 156 0.71 2.08 -7.01
C PHE A 156 0.53 3.26 -6.05
N MET A 157 -0.56 3.27 -5.30
CA MET A 157 -0.84 4.30 -4.29
C MET A 157 0.27 4.37 -3.23
N ARG A 158 0.81 3.22 -2.80
CA ARG A 158 1.91 3.14 -1.83
C ARG A 158 3.22 3.71 -2.38
N ILE A 159 3.54 3.52 -3.66
CA ILE A 159 4.72 4.12 -4.29
C ILE A 159 4.64 5.65 -4.18
N VAL A 160 3.51 6.24 -4.55
CA VAL A 160 3.29 7.69 -4.44
C VAL A 160 3.39 8.17 -2.98
N HIS A 161 2.76 7.45 -2.05
CA HIS A 161 2.88 7.76 -0.62
C HIS A 161 4.35 7.74 -0.16
N PHE A 162 5.13 6.75 -0.58
CA PHE A 162 6.53 6.62 -0.18
C PHE A 162 7.39 7.75 -0.75
N LEU A 163 7.11 8.22 -1.97
CA LEU A 163 7.76 9.41 -2.53
C LEU A 163 7.48 10.66 -1.70
N ALA A 164 6.23 10.89 -1.32
CA ALA A 164 5.86 12.03 -0.48
C ALA A 164 6.46 11.93 0.94
N TRP A 165 6.48 10.72 1.52
CA TRP A 165 7.14 10.49 2.81
C TRP A 165 8.64 10.78 2.75
N ARG A 166 9.35 10.30 1.71
CA ARG A 166 10.76 10.62 1.46
C ARG A 166 10.96 12.13 1.31
N ALA A 167 10.09 12.81 0.58
CA ALA A 167 10.17 14.24 0.38
C ALA A 167 10.14 15.02 1.70
N ARG A 168 9.32 14.61 2.64
CA ARG A 168 9.23 15.21 3.98
C ARG A 168 10.49 15.00 4.82
N GLN A 169 11.21 13.88 4.60
CA GLN A 169 12.46 13.56 5.28
C GLN A 169 13.70 14.21 4.62
N ARG A 170 13.57 14.91 3.48
CA ARG A 170 14.68 15.44 2.68
C ARG A 170 15.64 16.37 3.40
N HIS A 171 15.22 16.96 4.50
CA HIS A 171 16.03 17.86 5.32
C HIS A 171 16.76 17.15 6.46
N ASP A 172 16.44 15.91 6.74
CA ASP A 172 17.10 15.12 7.76
C ASP A 172 18.55 14.79 7.34
N HIS A 173 19.46 14.87 8.32
CA HIS A 173 20.89 14.60 8.07
C HIS A 173 21.14 13.16 7.57
N TRP A 174 20.42 12.19 8.16
CA TRP A 174 20.57 10.78 7.78
C TRP A 174 19.97 10.50 6.42
N PHE A 175 18.87 11.14 6.08
CA PHE A 175 18.21 10.99 4.78
C PHE A 175 19.16 11.29 3.61
N ARG A 176 19.89 12.40 3.69
CA ARG A 176 20.86 12.79 2.63
C ARG A 176 22.01 11.80 2.46
N ARG A 177 22.33 11.07 3.51
CA ARG A 177 23.36 10.03 3.47
C ARG A 177 22.86 8.75 2.81
N GLU A 178 21.62 8.37 3.07
CA GLU A 178 20.98 7.16 2.52
C GLU A 178 20.45 7.37 1.10
N PHE A 179 19.98 8.56 0.80
CA PHE A 179 19.40 8.92 -0.51
C PHE A 179 20.14 10.10 -1.15
N PRO A 180 21.43 9.93 -1.51
CA PRO A 180 22.26 11.04 -1.99
C PRO A 180 21.82 11.60 -3.35
N ASP A 181 21.08 10.82 -4.14
CA ASP A 181 20.57 11.19 -5.47
C ASP A 181 19.13 11.73 -5.44
N TRP A 182 18.50 11.84 -4.24
CA TRP A 182 17.17 12.38 -4.10
C TRP A 182 16.99 13.73 -4.80
N GLY A 183 15.89 13.86 -5.56
CA GLY A 183 15.53 15.09 -6.26
C GLY A 183 16.31 15.35 -7.55
N THR A 184 17.34 14.56 -7.86
CA THR A 184 18.04 14.68 -9.13
C THR A 184 17.15 14.25 -10.30
N LYS A 185 17.46 14.74 -11.52
CA LYS A 185 16.74 14.30 -12.72
C LYS A 185 16.78 12.78 -12.89
N GLN A 186 17.95 12.16 -12.63
CA GLN A 186 18.12 10.72 -12.77
C GLN A 186 17.30 9.93 -11.76
N PHE A 187 17.17 10.43 -10.52
CA PHE A 187 16.28 9.86 -9.52
C PHE A 187 14.83 9.87 -10.04
N TRP A 188 14.33 11.04 -10.47
CA TRP A 188 12.95 11.16 -10.94
C TRP A 188 12.66 10.40 -12.23
N ILE A 189 13.65 10.20 -13.13
CA ILE A 189 13.47 9.32 -14.28
C ILE A 189 13.13 7.91 -13.81
N ARG A 190 13.90 7.34 -12.89
CA ARG A 190 13.66 5.98 -12.37
C ARG A 190 12.30 5.87 -11.66
N GLU A 191 11.97 6.82 -10.79
CA GLU A 191 10.72 6.77 -10.03
C GLU A 191 9.48 6.89 -10.95
N VAL A 192 9.56 7.70 -12.02
CA VAL A 192 8.48 7.80 -13.00
C VAL A 192 8.38 6.53 -13.86
N GLU A 193 9.50 5.95 -14.27
CA GLU A 193 9.53 4.67 -15.00
C GLU A 193 8.96 3.53 -14.14
N ASP A 194 9.29 3.46 -12.86
CA ASP A 194 8.73 2.47 -11.92
C ASP A 194 7.22 2.65 -11.74
N LEU A 195 6.76 3.91 -11.65
CA LEU A 195 5.32 4.21 -11.59
C LEU A 195 4.60 3.82 -12.88
N GLU A 196 5.22 4.02 -14.06
CA GLU A 196 4.64 3.60 -15.35
C GLU A 196 4.52 2.08 -15.45
N MET A 197 5.56 1.35 -15.04
CA MET A 197 5.51 -0.11 -15.01
C MET A 197 4.38 -0.59 -14.08
N GLN A 198 4.26 0.01 -12.90
CA GLN A 198 3.17 -0.33 -11.98
C GLN A 198 1.78 0.05 -12.53
N ALA A 199 1.67 1.19 -13.19
CA ALA A 199 0.41 1.62 -13.84
C ALA A 199 -0.02 0.65 -14.95
N GLU A 200 0.93 0.09 -15.69
CA GLU A 200 0.63 -0.91 -16.73
C GLU A 200 0.10 -2.21 -16.12
N ILE A 201 0.69 -2.66 -14.99
CA ILE A 201 0.17 -3.81 -14.23
C ILE A 201 -1.25 -3.53 -13.73
N VAL A 202 -1.49 -2.34 -13.19
CA VAL A 202 -2.84 -1.91 -12.74
C VAL A 202 -3.84 -1.96 -13.89
N ARG A 203 -3.49 -1.42 -15.06
CA ARG A 203 -4.38 -1.46 -16.25
C ARG A 203 -4.70 -2.89 -16.68
N SER A 204 -3.69 -3.75 -16.70
CA SER A 204 -3.84 -5.16 -17.06
C SER A 204 -4.79 -5.89 -16.11
N GLU A 205 -4.57 -5.77 -14.82
CA GLU A 205 -5.39 -6.40 -13.77
C GLU A 205 -6.85 -5.91 -13.79
N LEU A 206 -7.05 -4.59 -13.92
CA LEU A 206 -8.38 -4.00 -13.90
C LEU A 206 -9.16 -4.18 -15.21
N SER A 207 -8.47 -4.48 -16.32
CA SER A 207 -9.11 -4.78 -17.61
C SER A 207 -9.58 -6.23 -17.72
N GLY A 208 -9.31 -7.09 -16.74
CA GLY A 208 -9.78 -8.47 -16.71
C GLY A 208 -9.12 -9.39 -17.75
N ARG A 209 -7.85 -9.16 -18.09
CA ARG A 209 -7.05 -10.00 -18.98
C ARG A 209 -6.21 -10.98 -18.21
#